data_f9ec5ae34cb3b10a85c5b57553154578
#
_entry.id   f9ec5ae34cb3b10a85c5b57553154578
#
_cell.length_a   1.000
_cell.length_b   1.000
_cell.length_c   1.000
_cell.angle_alpha   90.00
_cell.angle_beta   90.00
_cell.angle_gamma   90.00
#
_symmetry.space_group_name_H-M   'P 1'
#
loop_
_entity.id
_entity.type
_entity.pdbx_description
1 polymer ?
#
loop_
_entity_poly.entity_id
_entity_poly.type
_entity_poly.pdbx_seq_one_letter_code
_entity_poly.pdbx_strand_id
1 'polypeptide(L)'
;GFALTCNMIVTGMLLLGGAAVVNGLTGMDITIAAFLIPVGVMVYTLVGGLKATFVADYMHTVIIYLVILTFVAMVFFISPVTGGVEGMYEKLAAAADLNPVMNPTFSADGVVESDPSTYGNAMGAYLTMASAGGLIFGVINIVGNFGTVFVDQAYWQRAIAAQPSSTVRGFLLGGMCWFSIPFTLATTMGLTAVALNVQLTPEQVQLGLTVPA
;
A
#
# COMPACT_ATOMS: atom_id res chain seq x y z
N GLY A 1 1.71 21.91 -18.57
CA GLY A 1 0.67 22.05 -17.58
C GLY A 1 0.40 20.72 -16.86
N PHE A 2 -0.32 19.78 -17.46
CA PHE A 2 -0.79 18.54 -16.80
C PHE A 2 0.32 17.69 -16.15
N ALA A 3 1.45 17.50 -16.81
CA ALA A 3 2.57 16.72 -16.26
C ALA A 3 3.11 17.32 -14.95
N LEU A 4 3.23 18.64 -14.87
CA LEU A 4 3.69 19.32 -13.66
C LEU A 4 2.65 19.15 -12.52
N THR A 5 1.38 19.37 -12.83
CA THR A 5 0.29 19.24 -11.83
C THR A 5 0.21 17.81 -11.31
N CYS A 6 0.27 16.81 -12.20
CA CYS A 6 0.29 15.40 -11.83
C CYS A 6 1.47 15.09 -10.89
N ASN A 7 2.68 15.55 -11.25
CA ASN A 7 3.87 15.32 -10.44
C ASN A 7 3.78 15.97 -9.05
N MET A 8 3.24 17.19 -8.96
CA MET A 8 3.02 17.86 -7.66
C MET A 8 2.04 17.09 -6.77
N ILE A 9 0.92 16.64 -7.34
CA ILE A 9 -0.10 15.89 -6.58
C ILE A 9 0.47 14.55 -6.10
N VAL A 10 1.09 13.79 -6.98
CA VAL A 10 1.69 12.48 -6.64
C VAL A 10 2.78 12.64 -5.58
N THR A 11 3.67 13.64 -5.73
CA THR A 11 4.70 13.92 -4.73
C THR A 11 4.11 14.29 -3.39
N GLY A 12 3.06 15.12 -3.36
CA GLY A 12 2.35 15.48 -2.14
C GLY A 12 1.74 14.27 -1.43
N MET A 13 1.12 13.35 -2.19
CA MET A 13 0.56 12.11 -1.65
C MET A 13 1.64 11.21 -1.05
N LEU A 14 2.76 11.03 -1.75
CA LEU A 14 3.89 10.20 -1.28
C LEU A 14 4.55 10.78 -0.02
N LEU A 15 4.74 12.12 0.02
CA LEU A 15 5.30 12.79 1.19
C LEU A 15 4.38 12.70 2.40
N LEU A 16 3.07 12.86 2.20
CA LEU A 16 2.09 12.74 3.27
C LEU A 16 2.10 11.32 3.86
N GLY A 17 2.07 10.30 3.00
CA GLY A 17 2.16 8.90 3.43
C GLY A 17 3.45 8.59 4.19
N GLY A 18 4.60 9.01 3.64
CA GLY A 18 5.89 8.85 4.29
C GLY A 18 6.01 9.57 5.63
N ALA A 19 5.51 10.81 5.70
CA ALA A 19 5.51 11.61 6.92
C ALA A 19 4.60 10.99 8.01
N ALA A 20 3.45 10.43 7.63
CA ALA A 20 2.57 9.73 8.56
C ALA A 20 3.25 8.49 9.18
N VAL A 21 3.99 7.72 8.38
CA VAL A 21 4.77 6.58 8.89
C VAL A 21 5.87 7.04 9.85
N VAL A 22 6.63 8.09 9.49
CA VAL A 22 7.66 8.65 10.38
C VAL A 22 7.04 9.15 11.68
N ASN A 23 5.92 9.85 11.61
CA ASN A 23 5.19 10.29 12.80
C ASN A 23 4.76 9.10 13.67
N GLY A 24 4.16 8.06 13.09
CA GLY A 24 3.72 6.86 13.82
C GLY A 24 4.85 6.12 14.52
N LEU A 25 6.05 6.11 13.91
CA LEU A 25 7.21 5.40 14.47
C LEU A 25 8.03 6.23 15.46
N THR A 26 8.12 7.54 15.26
CA THR A 26 9.04 8.41 16.00
C THR A 26 8.35 9.46 16.86
N GLY A 27 7.07 9.72 16.64
CA GLY A 27 6.33 10.84 17.24
C GLY A 27 6.69 12.21 16.66
N MET A 28 7.48 12.27 15.58
CA MET A 28 7.87 13.51 14.92
C MET A 28 6.64 14.19 14.29
N ASP A 29 6.61 15.52 14.32
CA ASP A 29 5.56 16.28 13.63
C ASP A 29 5.52 15.96 12.13
N ILE A 30 4.31 15.73 11.59
CA ILE A 30 4.10 15.34 10.19
C ILE A 30 4.67 16.36 9.22
N THR A 31 4.56 17.66 9.54
CA THR A 31 5.07 18.73 8.70
C THR A 31 6.59 18.68 8.63
N ILE A 32 7.24 18.52 9.78
CA ILE A 32 8.71 18.41 9.86
C ILE A 32 9.18 17.18 9.09
N ALA A 33 8.54 16.03 9.27
CA ALA A 33 8.86 14.81 8.55
C ALA A 33 8.70 14.99 7.03
N ALA A 34 7.63 15.62 6.57
CA ALA A 34 7.38 15.87 5.15
C ALA A 34 8.45 16.76 4.50
N PHE A 35 9.01 17.72 5.23
CA PHE A 35 10.12 18.53 4.72
C PHE A 35 11.49 17.83 4.82
N LEU A 36 11.66 16.95 5.79
CA LEU A 36 12.94 16.26 6.01
C LEU A 36 13.18 15.13 5.00
N ILE A 37 12.13 14.36 4.66
CA ILE A 37 12.21 13.22 3.75
C ILE A 37 12.86 13.58 2.40
N PRO A 38 12.44 14.66 1.68
CA PRO A 38 13.02 14.97 0.37
C PRO A 38 14.46 15.50 0.42
N VAL A 39 14.95 15.94 1.58
CA VAL A 39 16.33 16.49 1.68
C VAL A 39 17.37 15.48 1.22
N GLY A 40 17.29 14.23 1.68
CA GLY A 40 18.20 13.18 1.27
C GLY A 40 18.16 12.91 -0.24
N VAL A 41 16.93 12.89 -0.80
CA VAL A 41 16.71 12.71 -2.24
C VAL A 41 17.28 13.86 -3.03
N MET A 42 17.09 15.10 -2.59
CA MET A 42 17.64 16.28 -3.22
C MET A 42 19.16 16.25 -3.24
N VAL A 43 19.80 15.91 -2.14
CA VAL A 43 21.26 15.88 -2.03
C VAL A 43 21.87 14.90 -3.03
N TYR A 44 21.43 13.64 -3.05
CA TYR A 44 22.04 12.67 -3.98
C TYR A 44 21.67 12.94 -5.43
N THR A 45 20.50 13.51 -5.69
CA THR A 45 20.08 13.87 -7.05
C THR A 45 20.87 15.06 -7.58
N LEU A 46 21.17 16.07 -6.76
CA LEU A 46 22.00 17.22 -7.13
C LEU A 46 23.44 16.79 -7.49
N VAL A 47 23.98 15.83 -6.76
CA VAL A 47 25.37 15.35 -6.99
C VAL A 47 25.45 14.38 -8.16
N GLY A 48 24.55 13.42 -8.23
CA GLY A 48 24.65 12.28 -9.16
C GLY A 48 23.65 12.29 -10.31
N GLY A 49 22.71 13.23 -10.33
CA GLY A 49 21.68 13.35 -11.38
C GLY A 49 20.87 12.07 -11.60
N LEU A 50 20.43 11.85 -12.82
CA LEU A 50 19.61 10.69 -13.20
C LEU A 50 20.32 9.34 -12.94
N LYS A 51 21.65 9.31 -13.01
CA LYS A 51 22.45 8.11 -12.75
C LYS A 51 22.33 7.65 -11.29
N ALA A 52 22.35 8.60 -10.35
CA ALA A 52 22.19 8.31 -8.93
C ALA A 52 20.79 7.80 -8.62
N THR A 53 19.75 8.33 -9.28
CA THR A 53 18.37 7.85 -9.07
C THR A 53 18.19 6.40 -9.51
N PHE A 54 18.78 5.98 -10.63
CA PHE A 54 18.78 4.58 -11.06
C PHE A 54 19.43 3.65 -10.02
N VAL A 55 20.61 4.04 -9.51
CA VAL A 55 21.30 3.24 -8.49
C VAL A 55 20.46 3.17 -7.20
N ALA A 56 19.89 4.29 -6.78
CA ALA A 56 19.01 4.34 -5.61
C ALA A 56 17.78 3.43 -5.78
N ASP A 57 17.14 3.44 -6.96
CA ASP A 57 15.99 2.58 -7.25
C ASP A 57 16.32 1.08 -7.11
N TYR A 58 17.48 0.65 -7.59
CA TYR A 58 17.95 -0.73 -7.39
C TYR A 58 18.15 -1.07 -5.92
N MET A 59 18.82 -0.20 -5.17
CA MET A 59 19.05 -0.41 -3.74
C MET A 59 17.73 -0.46 -2.96
N HIS A 60 16.84 0.47 -3.23
CA HIS A 60 15.52 0.50 -2.58
C HIS A 60 14.71 -0.76 -2.90
N THR A 61 14.73 -1.22 -4.14
CA THR A 61 14.03 -2.45 -4.54
C THR A 61 14.55 -3.66 -3.77
N VAL A 62 15.86 -3.82 -3.66
CA VAL A 62 16.46 -4.92 -2.88
C VAL A 62 16.05 -4.84 -1.41
N ILE A 63 16.11 -3.66 -0.80
CA ILE A 63 15.72 -3.46 0.59
C ILE A 63 14.24 -3.79 0.79
N ILE A 64 13.35 -3.32 -0.10
CA ILE A 64 11.91 -3.57 -0.04
C ILE A 64 11.65 -5.09 -0.08
N TYR A 65 12.26 -5.83 -1.00
CA TYR A 65 12.08 -7.27 -1.08
C TYR A 65 12.60 -8.01 0.16
N LEU A 66 13.74 -7.60 0.71
CA LEU A 66 14.25 -8.16 1.97
C LEU A 66 13.28 -7.94 3.12
N VAL A 67 12.73 -6.73 3.24
CA VAL A 67 11.75 -6.38 4.27
C VAL A 67 10.46 -7.18 4.08
N ILE A 68 9.93 -7.25 2.86
CA ILE A 68 8.71 -8.02 2.55
C ILE A 68 8.89 -9.50 2.88
N LEU A 69 9.99 -10.12 2.46
CA LEU A 69 10.29 -11.52 2.76
C LEU A 69 10.42 -11.75 4.27
N THR A 70 11.01 -10.81 4.98
CA THR A 70 11.10 -10.87 6.45
C THR A 70 9.70 -10.82 7.08
N PHE A 71 8.83 -9.90 6.65
CA PHE A 71 7.46 -9.83 7.16
C PHE A 71 6.66 -11.09 6.86
N VAL A 72 6.74 -11.61 5.63
CA VAL A 72 6.09 -12.87 5.26
C VAL A 72 6.57 -14.00 6.16
N ALA A 73 7.89 -14.12 6.35
CA ALA A 73 8.48 -15.13 7.22
C ALA A 73 8.00 -14.98 8.67
N MET A 74 8.00 -13.76 9.19
CA MET A 74 7.55 -13.49 10.56
C MET A 74 6.08 -13.83 10.74
N VAL A 75 5.21 -13.39 9.83
CA VAL A 75 3.75 -13.56 9.96
C VAL A 75 3.34 -15.02 9.80
N PHE A 76 3.84 -15.69 8.79
CA PHE A 76 3.34 -17.02 8.41
C PHE A 76 4.15 -18.20 8.96
N PHE A 77 5.40 -17.99 9.40
CA PHE A 77 6.26 -19.10 9.81
C PHE A 77 6.86 -18.95 11.22
N ILE A 78 7.09 -17.74 11.70
CA ILE A 78 7.84 -17.51 12.94
C ILE A 78 6.94 -17.11 14.11
N SER A 79 5.96 -16.25 13.85
CA SER A 79 5.15 -15.66 14.93
C SER A 79 4.18 -16.70 15.54
N PRO A 80 4.28 -16.95 16.85
CA PRO A 80 3.31 -17.80 17.53
C PRO A 80 1.93 -17.12 17.66
N VAL A 81 1.89 -15.79 17.56
CA VAL A 81 0.65 -15.01 17.73
C VAL A 81 -0.30 -15.23 16.55
N THR A 82 0.23 -15.35 15.34
CA THR A 82 -0.58 -15.59 14.15
C THR A 82 -1.01 -17.06 14.01
N GLY A 83 -0.23 -17.98 14.60
CA GLY A 83 -0.49 -19.42 14.47
C GLY A 83 -0.17 -19.98 13.09
N GLY A 84 0.66 -19.28 12.30
CA GLY A 84 1.00 -19.66 10.94
C GLY A 84 -0.15 -19.43 9.95
N VAL A 85 -0.13 -20.13 8.83
CA VAL A 85 -1.15 -19.98 7.78
C VAL A 85 -2.52 -20.48 8.25
N GLU A 86 -2.56 -21.60 8.97
CA GLU A 86 -3.80 -22.19 9.49
C GLU A 86 -4.44 -21.29 10.56
N GLY A 87 -3.65 -20.86 11.55
CA GLY A 87 -4.14 -19.94 12.59
C GLY A 87 -4.59 -18.59 12.03
N MET A 88 -3.93 -18.11 10.99
CA MET A 88 -4.35 -16.90 10.29
C MET A 88 -5.72 -17.10 9.60
N TYR A 89 -5.92 -18.25 8.95
CA TYR A 89 -7.20 -18.58 8.32
C TYR A 89 -8.35 -18.63 9.35
N GLU A 90 -8.15 -19.32 10.47
CA GLU A 90 -9.14 -19.43 11.55
C GLU A 90 -9.49 -18.07 12.14
N LYS A 91 -8.48 -17.22 12.38
CA LYS A 91 -8.70 -15.87 12.90
C LYS A 91 -9.46 -14.96 11.93
N LEU A 92 -9.17 -15.06 10.63
CA LEU A 92 -9.89 -14.31 9.61
C LEU A 92 -11.31 -14.82 9.40
N ALA A 93 -11.54 -16.11 9.54
CA ALA A 93 -12.90 -16.67 9.53
C ALA A 93 -13.70 -16.17 10.74
N ALA A 94 -13.11 -16.22 11.93
CA ALA A 94 -13.74 -15.66 13.14
C ALA A 94 -13.97 -14.14 13.03
N ALA A 95 -13.04 -13.41 12.38
CA ALA A 95 -13.22 -12.00 12.13
C ALA A 95 -14.40 -11.71 11.20
N ALA A 96 -14.62 -12.53 10.19
CA ALA A 96 -15.75 -12.40 9.27
C ALA A 96 -17.09 -12.64 9.96
N ASP A 97 -17.13 -13.55 10.93
CA ASP A 97 -18.34 -13.81 11.72
C ASP A 97 -18.69 -12.64 12.66
N LEU A 98 -17.68 -11.97 13.22
CA LEU A 98 -17.85 -10.85 14.15
C LEU A 98 -18.06 -9.52 13.45
N ASN A 99 -17.28 -9.26 12.41
CA ASN A 99 -17.25 -8.01 11.65
C ASN A 99 -17.18 -8.33 10.15
N PRO A 100 -18.27 -8.78 9.53
CA PRO A 100 -18.25 -9.13 8.11
C PRO A 100 -17.94 -7.91 7.24
N VAL A 101 -17.29 -8.15 6.11
CA VAL A 101 -17.04 -7.10 5.11
C VAL A 101 -18.37 -6.68 4.51
N MET A 102 -18.76 -5.43 4.73
CA MET A 102 -20.01 -4.85 4.21
C MET A 102 -19.77 -4.02 2.96
N ASN A 103 -20.79 -3.86 2.13
CA ASN A 103 -20.74 -2.92 1.02
C ASN A 103 -20.72 -1.48 1.55
N PRO A 104 -19.83 -0.64 1.03
CA PRO A 104 -19.87 0.79 1.33
C PRO A 104 -21.09 1.41 0.66
N THR A 105 -21.92 2.11 1.42
CA THR A 105 -22.94 3.03 0.92
C THR A 105 -22.40 4.46 1.01
N PHE A 106 -22.61 5.23 -0.05
CA PHE A 106 -22.26 6.64 -0.05
C PHE A 106 -23.53 7.44 0.25
N SER A 107 -23.57 8.09 1.41
CA SER A 107 -24.65 9.04 1.70
C SER A 107 -24.50 10.30 0.82
N ALA A 108 -25.58 11.08 0.75
CA ALA A 108 -25.59 12.33 -0.03
C ALA A 108 -24.50 13.33 0.41
N ASP A 109 -24.04 13.21 1.64
CA ASP A 109 -23.00 14.05 2.25
C ASP A 109 -21.57 13.51 2.00
N GLY A 110 -21.44 12.44 1.19
CA GLY A 110 -20.14 11.81 0.86
C GLY A 110 -19.55 10.97 1.99
N VAL A 111 -20.30 10.72 3.06
CA VAL A 111 -19.88 9.84 4.14
C VAL A 111 -20.04 8.40 3.68
N VAL A 112 -19.00 7.59 3.89
CA VAL A 112 -19.03 6.16 3.57
C VAL A 112 -19.66 5.45 4.78
N GLU A 113 -20.86 4.95 4.59
CA GLU A 113 -21.53 4.08 5.56
C GLU A 113 -21.50 2.64 5.04
N SER A 114 -21.39 1.68 5.94
CA SER A 114 -21.57 0.27 5.58
C SER A 114 -23.06 -0.05 5.52
N ASP A 115 -23.50 -0.65 4.41
CA ASP A 115 -24.87 -1.15 4.30
C ASP A 115 -24.98 -2.47 5.09
N PRO A 116 -25.72 -2.47 6.21
CA PRO A 116 -25.84 -3.67 7.04
C PRO A 116 -26.68 -4.77 6.39
N SER A 117 -27.32 -4.51 5.25
CA SER A 117 -28.15 -5.48 4.54
C SER A 117 -27.41 -6.27 3.47
N THR A 118 -26.21 -5.83 3.08
CA THR A 118 -25.46 -6.44 1.97
C THR A 118 -23.99 -6.66 2.33
N TYR A 119 -23.50 -7.86 2.02
CA TYR A 119 -22.07 -8.17 2.17
C TYR A 119 -21.25 -7.54 1.04
N GLY A 120 -20.16 -6.92 1.40
CA GLY A 120 -19.21 -6.33 0.44
C GLY A 120 -18.36 -7.37 -0.26
N ASN A 121 -18.26 -8.56 0.33
CA ASN A 121 -17.53 -9.69 -0.19
C ASN A 121 -18.38 -10.95 -0.08
N ALA A 122 -17.98 -12.09 -0.65
CA ALA A 122 -18.75 -13.32 -0.55
C ALA A 122 -18.97 -13.70 0.92
N MET A 123 -20.22 -13.66 1.39
CA MET A 123 -20.65 -13.90 2.78
C MET A 123 -19.88 -13.05 3.83
N GLY A 124 -19.40 -11.87 3.47
CA GLY A 124 -18.63 -11.01 4.36
C GLY A 124 -17.18 -11.46 4.64
N ALA A 125 -16.70 -12.49 3.95
CA ALA A 125 -15.38 -13.06 4.21
C ALA A 125 -14.23 -12.17 3.76
N TYR A 126 -13.16 -12.10 4.55
CA TYR A 126 -11.94 -11.34 4.23
C TYR A 126 -11.05 -12.00 3.16
N LEU A 127 -11.22 -13.31 2.94
CA LEU A 127 -10.35 -14.10 2.05
C LEU A 127 -10.89 -14.25 0.63
N THR A 128 -12.04 -13.67 0.32
CA THR A 128 -12.62 -13.72 -1.01
C THR A 128 -12.40 -12.40 -1.75
N MET A 129 -12.03 -12.48 -3.03
CA MET A 129 -11.81 -11.30 -3.89
C MET A 129 -13.06 -10.92 -4.70
N ALA A 130 -14.24 -11.24 -4.21
CA ALA A 130 -15.51 -11.07 -4.92
C ALA A 130 -16.28 -9.80 -4.48
N SER A 131 -15.57 -8.78 -4.05
CA SER A 131 -16.17 -7.49 -3.66
C SER A 131 -16.49 -6.64 -4.89
N ALA A 132 -17.76 -6.24 -5.04
CA ALA A 132 -18.16 -5.31 -6.09
C ALA A 132 -17.46 -3.95 -5.94
N GLY A 133 -17.37 -3.42 -4.71
CA GLY A 133 -16.64 -2.20 -4.41
C GLY A 133 -15.14 -2.30 -4.74
N GLY A 134 -14.52 -3.43 -4.41
CA GLY A 134 -13.13 -3.70 -4.75
C GLY A 134 -12.89 -3.77 -6.27
N LEU A 135 -13.79 -4.38 -7.02
CA LEU A 135 -13.72 -4.42 -8.48
C LEU A 135 -13.86 -3.04 -9.11
N ILE A 136 -14.83 -2.25 -8.65
CA ILE A 136 -15.03 -0.87 -9.12
C ILE A 136 -13.78 -0.04 -8.81
N PHE A 137 -13.26 -0.12 -7.58
CA PHE A 137 -12.02 0.55 -7.19
C PHE A 137 -10.84 0.12 -8.06
N GLY A 138 -10.72 -1.18 -8.35
CA GLY A 138 -9.70 -1.72 -9.25
C GLY A 138 -9.78 -1.12 -10.66
N VAL A 139 -10.97 -1.06 -11.26
CA VAL A 139 -11.17 -0.46 -12.57
C VAL A 139 -10.83 1.03 -12.56
N ILE A 140 -11.28 1.79 -11.55
CA ILE A 140 -10.96 3.20 -11.39
C ILE A 140 -9.45 3.40 -11.30
N ASN A 141 -8.75 2.56 -10.53
CA ASN A 141 -7.30 2.65 -10.39
C ASN A 141 -6.56 2.28 -11.68
N ILE A 142 -7.02 1.29 -12.45
CA ILE A 142 -6.41 0.98 -13.74
C ILE A 142 -6.47 2.21 -14.66
N VAL A 143 -7.64 2.84 -14.80
CA VAL A 143 -7.80 4.02 -15.64
C VAL A 143 -7.02 5.22 -15.12
N GLY A 144 -7.13 5.49 -13.81
CA GLY A 144 -6.46 6.63 -13.18
C GLY A 144 -4.93 6.50 -13.20
N ASN A 145 -4.40 5.33 -12.87
CA ASN A 145 -2.95 5.10 -12.89
C ASN A 145 -2.39 5.05 -14.31
N PHE A 146 -3.12 4.51 -15.29
CA PHE A 146 -2.74 4.60 -16.69
C PHE A 146 -2.62 6.06 -17.14
N GLY A 147 -3.60 6.90 -16.81
CA GLY A 147 -3.56 8.33 -17.09
C GLY A 147 -2.37 9.02 -16.40
N THR A 148 -2.11 8.69 -15.14
CA THR A 148 -0.98 9.23 -14.38
C THR A 148 0.36 8.88 -15.03
N VAL A 149 0.59 7.61 -15.34
CA VAL A 149 1.84 7.18 -16.01
C VAL A 149 2.00 7.82 -17.38
N PHE A 150 0.90 7.96 -18.13
CA PHE A 150 0.93 8.56 -19.46
C PHE A 150 1.34 10.03 -19.47
N VAL A 151 0.97 10.79 -18.44
CA VAL A 151 1.31 12.22 -18.32
C VAL A 151 2.54 12.49 -17.46
N ASP A 152 3.02 11.52 -16.68
CA ASP A 152 4.17 11.69 -15.81
C ASP A 152 5.49 11.65 -16.59
N GLN A 153 6.17 12.77 -16.58
CA GLN A 153 7.44 12.95 -17.28
C GLN A 153 8.57 12.08 -16.74
N ALA A 154 8.53 11.66 -15.48
CA ALA A 154 9.58 10.83 -14.88
C ALA A 154 9.67 9.45 -15.56
N TYR A 155 8.53 8.85 -15.91
CA TYR A 155 8.53 7.59 -16.67
C TYR A 155 9.10 7.74 -18.06
N TRP A 156 8.74 8.82 -18.76
CA TRP A 156 9.24 9.09 -20.10
C TRP A 156 10.75 9.40 -20.13
N GLN A 157 11.25 10.15 -19.16
CA GLN A 157 12.69 10.41 -19.01
C GLN A 157 13.48 9.11 -18.86
N ARG A 158 12.99 8.19 -18.04
CA ARG A 158 13.61 6.88 -17.84
C ARG A 158 13.56 6.03 -19.11
N ALA A 159 12.41 6.03 -19.80
CA ALA A 159 12.27 5.31 -21.07
C ALA A 159 13.22 5.82 -22.14
N ILE A 160 13.42 7.14 -22.24
CA ILE A 160 14.32 7.77 -23.21
C ILE A 160 15.78 7.52 -22.85
N ALA A 161 16.13 7.51 -21.58
CA ALA A 161 17.49 7.28 -21.09
C ALA A 161 17.93 5.81 -21.20
N ALA A 162 16.99 4.88 -21.31
CA ALA A 162 17.28 3.45 -21.43
C ALA A 162 17.59 3.06 -22.88
N GLN A 163 18.32 1.93 -23.05
CA GLN A 163 18.53 1.37 -24.38
C GLN A 163 17.20 0.94 -25.01
N PRO A 164 16.87 1.35 -26.25
CA PRO A 164 15.59 1.04 -26.88
C PRO A 164 15.27 -0.47 -26.92
N SER A 165 16.26 -1.32 -27.13
CA SER A 165 16.11 -2.78 -27.19
C SER A 165 15.72 -3.42 -25.84
N SER A 166 16.06 -2.78 -24.72
CA SER A 166 15.79 -3.28 -23.36
C SER A 166 14.62 -2.59 -22.67
N THR A 167 14.18 -1.44 -23.17
CA THR A 167 13.16 -0.59 -22.53
C THR A 167 11.86 -1.35 -22.28
N VAL A 168 11.29 -1.98 -23.30
CA VAL A 168 10.00 -2.69 -23.18
C VAL A 168 10.11 -3.84 -22.19
N ARG A 169 11.17 -4.63 -22.27
CA ARG A 169 11.38 -5.76 -21.33
C ARG A 169 11.58 -5.26 -19.90
N GLY A 170 12.32 -4.18 -19.73
CA GLY A 170 12.57 -3.55 -18.44
C GLY A 170 11.25 -3.05 -17.78
N PHE A 171 10.41 -2.37 -18.54
CA PHE A 171 9.12 -1.91 -18.03
C PHE A 171 8.15 -3.06 -17.70
N LEU A 172 8.08 -4.11 -18.53
CA LEU A 172 7.24 -5.27 -18.24
C LEU A 172 7.68 -6.01 -16.98
N LEU A 173 8.98 -6.29 -16.87
CA LEU A 173 9.54 -6.95 -15.67
C LEU A 173 9.38 -6.06 -14.44
N GLY A 174 9.65 -4.77 -14.56
CA GLY A 174 9.45 -3.80 -13.47
C GLY A 174 8.01 -3.73 -13.01
N GLY A 175 7.05 -3.76 -13.92
CA GLY A 175 5.63 -3.81 -13.59
C GLY A 175 5.22 -5.08 -12.84
N MET A 176 5.74 -6.24 -13.25
CA MET A 176 5.50 -7.50 -12.54
C MET A 176 6.12 -7.51 -11.14
N CYS A 177 7.35 -7.02 -11.01
CA CYS A 177 8.00 -6.86 -9.72
C CYS A 177 7.23 -5.87 -8.82
N TRP A 178 6.80 -4.75 -9.37
CA TRP A 178 6.03 -3.78 -8.64
C TRP A 178 4.69 -4.35 -8.14
N PHE A 179 3.99 -5.12 -8.96
CA PHE A 179 2.72 -5.74 -8.57
C PHE A 179 2.86 -6.63 -7.33
N SER A 180 3.96 -7.36 -7.20
CA SER A 180 4.18 -8.25 -6.06
C SER A 180 4.28 -7.51 -4.72
N ILE A 181 4.74 -6.26 -4.72
CA ILE A 181 4.95 -5.46 -3.50
C ILE A 181 3.60 -5.12 -2.82
N PRO A 182 2.68 -4.37 -3.46
CA PRO A 182 1.42 -4.02 -2.81
C PRO A 182 0.55 -5.26 -2.54
N PHE A 183 0.58 -6.26 -3.40
CA PHE A 183 -0.16 -7.50 -3.19
C PHE A 183 0.30 -8.24 -1.94
N THR A 184 1.62 -8.40 -1.77
CA THR A 184 2.18 -9.07 -0.59
C THR A 184 1.97 -8.26 0.69
N LEU A 185 2.14 -6.94 0.64
CA LEU A 185 1.91 -6.08 1.81
C LEU A 185 0.43 -6.06 2.20
N ALA A 186 -0.48 -5.95 1.25
CA ALA A 186 -1.92 -5.99 1.53
C ALA A 186 -2.35 -7.31 2.17
N THR A 187 -1.86 -8.44 1.69
CA THR A 187 -2.19 -9.74 2.24
C THR A 187 -1.48 -10.01 3.57
N THR A 188 -0.20 -9.67 3.68
CA THR A 188 0.58 -9.95 4.90
C THR A 188 0.23 -8.97 6.02
N MET A 189 0.27 -7.66 5.76
CA MET A 189 0.04 -6.65 6.79
C MET A 189 -1.45 -6.39 7.03
N GLY A 190 -2.24 -6.24 5.96
CA GLY A 190 -3.65 -5.93 6.07
C GLY A 190 -4.46 -7.05 6.72
N LEU A 191 -4.30 -8.28 6.25
CA LEU A 191 -5.00 -9.43 6.84
C LEU A 191 -4.51 -9.73 8.25
N THR A 192 -3.22 -9.53 8.54
CA THR A 192 -2.69 -9.70 9.90
C THR A 192 -3.28 -8.68 10.86
N ALA A 193 -3.42 -7.42 10.45
CA ALA A 193 -4.07 -6.40 11.27
C ALA A 193 -5.51 -6.80 11.62
N VAL A 194 -6.28 -7.29 10.66
CA VAL A 194 -7.64 -7.79 10.88
C VAL A 194 -7.63 -8.98 11.83
N ALA A 195 -6.77 -9.97 11.61
CA ALA A 195 -6.68 -11.17 12.43
C ALA A 195 -6.29 -10.87 13.89
N LEU A 196 -5.44 -9.87 14.11
CA LEU A 196 -5.03 -9.45 15.45
C LEU A 196 -6.07 -8.57 16.14
N ASN A 197 -6.78 -7.72 15.40
CA ASN A 197 -7.86 -6.90 15.96
C ASN A 197 -9.00 -7.71 16.53
N VAL A 198 -9.28 -8.88 15.98
CA VAL A 198 -10.29 -9.81 16.53
C VAL A 198 -9.92 -10.33 17.93
N GLN A 199 -8.64 -10.32 18.28
CA GLN A 199 -8.16 -10.73 19.59
C GLN A 199 -8.30 -9.63 20.67
N LEU A 200 -8.58 -8.39 20.26
CA LEU A 200 -8.84 -7.32 21.20
C LEU A 200 -10.22 -7.51 21.86
N THR A 201 -10.24 -7.35 23.17
CA THR A 201 -11.52 -7.34 23.87
C THR A 201 -12.33 -6.10 23.47
N PRO A 202 -13.69 -6.14 23.58
CA PRO A 202 -14.51 -4.97 23.30
C PRO A 202 -14.10 -3.72 24.09
N GLU A 203 -13.58 -3.89 25.30
CA GLU A 203 -13.07 -2.83 26.15
C GLU A 203 -11.77 -2.21 25.59
N GLN A 204 -10.89 -3.03 25.07
CA GLN A 204 -9.64 -2.58 24.42
C GLN A 204 -9.93 -1.81 23.13
N VAL A 205 -10.94 -2.23 22.36
CA VAL A 205 -11.39 -1.50 21.16
C VAL A 205 -12.00 -0.15 21.55
N GLN A 206 -12.80 -0.08 22.62
CA GLN A 206 -13.37 1.18 23.11
C GLN A 206 -12.29 2.16 23.61
N LEU A 207 -11.17 1.66 24.12
CA LEU A 207 -10.02 2.46 24.51
C LEU A 207 -9.17 2.94 23.32
N GLY A 208 -9.56 2.63 22.09
CA GLY A 208 -8.81 2.98 20.89
C GLY A 208 -7.51 2.18 20.71
N LEU A 209 -7.37 1.09 21.44
CA LEU A 209 -6.25 0.16 21.30
C LEU A 209 -6.48 -0.71 20.07
N THR A 210 -6.39 -0.12 18.91
CA THR A 210 -6.38 -0.86 17.64
C THR A 210 -4.94 -1.24 17.32
N VAL A 211 -4.75 -2.42 16.72
CA VAL A 211 -3.45 -2.74 16.13
C VAL A 211 -3.20 -1.72 15.02
N PRO A 212 -2.13 -0.94 15.06
CA PRO A 212 -1.82 -0.01 13.97
C PRO A 212 -1.74 -0.78 12.66
N ALA A 213 -2.50 -0.32 11.66
CA ALA A 213 -2.53 -0.93 10.33
C ALA A 213 -1.22 -0.71 9.58
#